data_5594968a5924377f83306e8618ada39f
#
_entry.id   5594968a5924377f83306e8618ada39f
#
_cell.length_a   1.000
_cell.length_b   1.000
_cell.length_c   1.000
_cell.angle_alpha   90.00
_cell.angle_beta   90.00
_cell.angle_gamma   90.00
#
_symmetry.space_group_name_H-M   'P 1'
#
loop_
_entity.id
_entity.type
_entity.pdbx_description
1 polymer ?
#
loop_
_entity_poly.entity_id
_entity_poly.type
_entity_poly.pdbx_seq_one_letter_code
_entity_poly.pdbx_strand_id
1 'polypeptide(L)'
;ARKYNLEHRLEEVCEISSGRQLPAGYQINLPLYLAKLLNLINFVFQTRSVTRAQRISESQVKTTVEFHGYESDILIAEYAWEVLSKILTRARTIFLNTHRDGRMNKVTKTRHADIYSLGWIHSVEEEVKNLGREISEEERTAHDDKIKAYQGVLYNNALVMSKV
;
A
#
# COMPACT_ATOMS: atom_id res chain seq x y z
N ALA A 1 23.34 16.73 -6.78
CA ALA A 1 21.93 16.38 -6.65
C ALA A 1 21.66 15.53 -5.42
N ARG A 2 22.44 14.47 -5.16
CA ARG A 2 22.29 13.64 -3.96
C ARG A 2 22.58 14.41 -2.66
N LYS A 3 23.63 15.22 -2.65
CA LYS A 3 24.01 16.02 -1.49
C LYS A 3 22.98 17.10 -1.19
N TYR A 4 22.44 17.74 -2.20
CA TYR A 4 21.39 18.74 -2.08
C TYR A 4 20.09 18.14 -1.52
N ASN A 5 19.69 16.97 -2.01
CA ASN A 5 18.49 16.28 -1.54
C ASN A 5 18.62 15.78 -0.09
N LEU A 6 19.83 15.36 0.31
CA LEU A 6 20.10 14.93 1.69
C LEU A 6 20.10 16.12 2.65
N GLU A 7 20.74 17.23 2.28
CA GLU A 7 20.75 18.45 3.08
C GLU A 7 19.35 19.06 3.20
N HIS A 8 18.60 19.09 2.10
CA HIS A 8 17.23 19.57 2.09
C HIS A 8 16.30 18.71 2.95
N ARG A 9 16.52 17.40 2.98
CA ARG A 9 15.78 16.48 3.86
C ARG A 9 16.14 16.61 5.33
N LEU A 10 17.38 16.97 5.64
CA LEU A 10 17.82 17.22 7.01
C LEU A 10 17.29 18.55 7.56
N GLU A 11 17.09 19.52 6.67
CA GLU A 11 16.51 20.83 7.00
C GLU A 11 14.98 20.79 7.11
N GLU A 12 14.31 19.97 6.33
CA GLU A 12 12.92 19.65 6.57
C GLU A 12 12.84 18.87 7.86
N VAL A 13 12.31 19.48 8.90
CA VAL A 13 11.93 18.76 10.11
C VAL A 13 10.96 17.69 9.68
N CYS A 14 11.50 16.50 9.46
CA CYS A 14 10.76 15.40 8.89
C CYS A 14 9.74 14.92 9.90
N GLU A 15 8.58 15.54 9.89
CA GLU A 15 7.45 15.08 10.69
C GLU A 15 6.74 13.94 9.97
N ILE A 16 6.41 12.94 10.74
CA ILE A 16 5.56 11.86 10.27
C ILE A 16 4.14 12.40 10.16
N SER A 17 3.50 12.14 9.04
CA SER A 17 2.15 12.59 8.75
C SER A 17 1.31 11.50 8.10
N SER A 18 0.03 11.76 7.97
CA SER A 18 -0.89 10.90 7.23
C SER A 18 -1.09 11.45 5.82
N GLY A 19 -1.12 10.56 4.87
CA GLY A 19 -1.50 10.87 3.50
C GLY A 19 -3.02 10.85 3.30
N ARG A 20 -3.43 10.93 2.04
CA ARG A 20 -4.83 10.85 1.64
C ARG A 20 -5.39 9.43 1.82
N GLN A 21 -6.66 9.34 2.02
CA GLN A 21 -7.37 8.06 1.93
C GLN A 21 -7.61 7.72 0.47
N LEU A 22 -6.94 6.70 -0.02
CA LEU A 22 -7.01 6.27 -1.42
C LEU A 22 -7.94 5.07 -1.56
N PRO A 23 -8.74 5.01 -2.63
CA PRO A 23 -9.59 3.85 -2.86
C PRO A 23 -8.77 2.56 -3.01
N ALA A 24 -9.18 1.52 -2.33
CA ALA A 24 -8.62 0.18 -2.46
C ALA A 24 -9.66 -0.83 -2.98
N GLY A 25 -10.92 -0.42 -3.07
CA GLY A 25 -11.99 -1.21 -3.64
C GLY A 25 -13.20 -1.38 -2.70
N TYR A 26 -14.22 -2.02 -3.23
CA TYR A 26 -15.44 -2.35 -2.49
C TYR A 26 -15.33 -3.78 -1.96
N GLN A 27 -14.64 -3.94 -0.84
CA GLN A 27 -14.43 -5.26 -0.23
C GLN A 27 -14.34 -5.12 1.29
N ILE A 28 -14.71 -6.19 2.00
CA ILE A 28 -14.61 -6.24 3.45
C ILE A 28 -13.14 -6.24 3.89
N ASN A 29 -12.32 -6.98 3.16
CA ASN A 29 -10.88 -7.07 3.40
C ASN A 29 -10.12 -6.80 2.10
N LEU A 30 -8.92 -6.25 2.23
CA LEU A 30 -8.03 -6.08 1.08
C LEU A 30 -7.63 -7.46 0.56
N PRO A 31 -7.81 -7.74 -0.76
CA PRO A 31 -7.37 -9.02 -1.32
C PRO A 31 -5.88 -9.26 -1.13
N LEU A 32 -5.48 -10.53 -1.03
CA LEU A 32 -4.08 -10.89 -0.78
C LEU A 32 -3.12 -10.27 -1.79
N TYR A 33 -3.47 -10.26 -3.07
CA TYR A 33 -2.60 -9.71 -4.12
C TYR A 33 -2.40 -8.20 -3.95
N LEU A 34 -3.43 -7.45 -3.54
CA LEU A 34 -3.30 -6.02 -3.25
C LEU A 34 -2.56 -5.79 -1.93
N ALA A 35 -2.75 -6.64 -0.93
CA ALA A 35 -1.99 -6.57 0.31
C ALA A 35 -0.49 -6.80 0.08
N LYS A 36 -0.13 -7.73 -0.80
CA LYS A 36 1.27 -7.97 -1.20
C LYS A 36 1.87 -6.78 -1.93
N LEU A 37 1.12 -6.17 -2.85
CA LEU A 37 1.55 -4.95 -3.53
C LEU A 37 1.75 -3.81 -2.53
N LEU A 38 0.83 -3.64 -1.60
CA LEU A 38 0.92 -2.62 -0.56
C LEU A 38 2.16 -2.80 0.33
N ASN A 39 2.47 -4.04 0.70
CA ASN A 39 3.66 -4.35 1.48
C ASN A 39 4.95 -4.00 0.71
N LEU A 40 5.00 -4.28 -0.59
CA LEU A 40 6.12 -3.90 -1.43
C LEU A 40 6.30 -2.38 -1.48
N ILE A 41 5.24 -1.64 -1.70
CA ILE A 41 5.26 -0.17 -1.75
C ILE A 41 5.74 0.40 -0.41
N ASN A 42 5.19 -0.09 0.70
CA ASN A 42 5.60 0.34 2.04
C ASN A 42 7.08 0.07 2.30
N PHE A 43 7.57 -1.08 1.89
CA PHE A 43 8.99 -1.43 2.04
C PHE A 43 9.89 -0.51 1.23
N VAL A 44 9.56 -0.30 -0.05
CA VAL A 44 10.39 0.47 -0.99
C VAL A 44 10.45 1.95 -0.61
N PHE A 45 9.34 2.53 -0.19
CA PHE A 45 9.24 3.97 0.07
C PHE A 45 9.28 4.33 1.56
N GLN A 46 9.59 3.36 2.43
CA GLN A 46 9.70 3.54 3.90
C GLN A 46 8.45 4.17 4.51
N THR A 47 7.31 3.66 4.11
CA THR A 47 6.01 4.06 4.64
C THR A 47 5.36 2.89 5.38
N ARG A 48 4.33 3.20 6.16
CA ARG A 48 3.37 2.24 6.68
C ARG A 48 1.99 2.67 6.23
N SER A 49 1.03 1.79 6.33
CA SER A 49 -0.33 2.09 5.91
C SER A 49 -1.34 1.51 6.87
N VAL A 50 -2.53 2.09 6.88
CA VAL A 50 -3.72 1.53 7.49
C VAL A 50 -4.78 1.35 6.42
N THR A 51 -5.49 0.25 6.52
CA THR A 51 -6.63 -0.04 5.67
C THR A 51 -7.89 0.22 6.49
N ARG A 52 -8.79 1.04 5.94
CA ARG A 52 -10.05 1.40 6.58
C ARG A 52 -11.21 0.87 5.77
N ALA A 53 -12.17 0.27 6.45
CA ALA A 53 -13.40 -0.20 5.85
C ALA A 53 -14.57 0.68 6.29
N GLN A 54 -15.34 1.19 5.33
CA GLN A 54 -16.53 2.00 5.59
C GLN A 54 -17.73 1.33 4.93
N ARG A 55 -18.77 1.08 5.71
CA ARG A 55 -20.03 0.52 5.20
C ARG A 55 -20.77 1.61 4.45
N ILE A 56 -21.09 1.35 3.18
CA ILE A 56 -21.87 2.25 2.32
C ILE A 56 -23.35 1.80 2.31
N SER A 57 -23.57 0.50 2.27
CA SER A 57 -24.91 -0.11 2.31
C SER A 57 -24.84 -1.46 3.03
N GLU A 58 -25.95 -2.16 3.17
CA GLU A 58 -25.98 -3.50 3.81
C GLU A 58 -25.06 -4.50 3.09
N SER A 59 -24.89 -4.36 1.79
CA SER A 59 -24.14 -5.29 0.96
C SER A 59 -22.79 -4.77 0.49
N GLN A 60 -22.46 -3.48 0.70
CA GLN A 60 -21.24 -2.86 0.18
C GLN A 60 -20.41 -2.22 1.27
N VAL A 61 -19.15 -2.58 1.29
CA VAL A 61 -18.13 -1.99 2.16
C VAL A 61 -17.03 -1.41 1.27
N LYS A 62 -16.77 -0.11 1.42
CA LYS A 62 -15.67 0.57 0.74
C LYS A 62 -14.41 0.44 1.59
N THR A 63 -13.33 -0.01 0.97
CA THR A 63 -12.01 -0.08 1.61
C THR A 63 -11.12 1.03 1.06
N THR A 64 -10.42 1.72 1.95
CA THR A 64 -9.43 2.75 1.60
C THR A 64 -8.10 2.42 2.26
N VAL A 65 -7.02 2.92 1.64
CA VAL A 65 -5.66 2.82 2.15
C VAL A 65 -5.16 4.23 2.45
N GLU A 66 -4.55 4.40 3.62
CA GLU A 66 -3.92 5.65 4.03
C GLU A 66 -2.46 5.37 4.39
N PHE A 67 -1.54 6.12 3.79
CA PHE A 67 -0.11 5.96 4.04
C PHE A 67 0.35 6.89 5.17
N HIS A 68 1.26 6.40 5.99
CA HIS A 68 1.91 7.14 7.06
C HIS A 68 3.42 7.14 6.85
N GLY A 69 4.05 8.27 7.02
CA GLY A 69 5.47 8.44 6.83
C GLY A 69 5.85 9.90 6.68
N TYR A 70 7.04 10.15 6.17
CA TYR A 70 7.43 11.50 5.77
C TYR A 70 6.64 11.92 4.54
N GLU A 71 6.31 13.20 4.45
CA GLU A 71 5.45 13.72 3.38
C GLU A 71 5.94 13.36 1.98
N SER A 72 7.25 13.51 1.72
CA SER A 72 7.85 13.17 0.43
C SER A 72 7.73 11.68 0.10
N ASP A 73 7.87 10.82 1.09
CA ASP A 73 7.75 9.37 0.91
C ASP A 73 6.28 8.96 0.69
N ILE A 74 5.35 9.60 1.40
CA ILE A 74 3.92 9.39 1.24
C ILE A 74 3.47 9.72 -0.19
N LEU A 75 3.91 10.86 -0.74
CA LEU A 75 3.51 11.29 -2.09
C LEU A 75 3.91 10.26 -3.15
N ILE A 76 5.11 9.71 -3.04
CA ILE A 76 5.58 8.67 -3.97
C ILE A 76 4.81 7.36 -3.75
N ALA A 77 4.61 6.97 -2.50
CA ALA A 77 3.87 5.75 -2.17
C ALA A 77 2.42 5.81 -2.66
N GLU A 78 1.75 6.96 -2.48
CA GLU A 78 0.39 7.20 -2.98
C GLU A 78 0.32 7.06 -4.50
N TYR A 79 1.26 7.68 -5.20
CA TYR A 79 1.31 7.60 -6.66
C TYR A 79 1.53 6.17 -7.14
N ALA A 80 2.50 5.49 -6.55
CA ALA A 80 2.79 4.09 -6.87
C ALA A 80 1.57 3.20 -6.63
N TRP A 81 0.87 3.39 -5.52
CA TRP A 81 -0.34 2.65 -5.21
C TRP A 81 -1.45 2.91 -6.23
N GLU A 82 -1.72 4.16 -6.55
CA GLU A 82 -2.76 4.51 -7.53
C GLU A 82 -2.49 3.88 -8.90
N VAL A 83 -1.26 3.95 -9.37
CA VAL A 83 -0.88 3.42 -10.69
C VAL A 83 -0.84 1.90 -10.68
N LEU A 84 -0.07 1.31 -9.77
CA LEU A 84 0.22 -0.12 -9.77
C LEU A 84 -1.01 -0.96 -9.39
N SER A 85 -1.82 -0.49 -8.44
CA SER A 85 -3.04 -1.23 -8.06
C SER A 85 -4.05 -1.28 -9.20
N LYS A 86 -4.18 -0.22 -9.99
CA LYS A 86 -5.05 -0.20 -11.18
C LYS A 86 -4.54 -1.12 -12.27
N ILE A 87 -3.23 -1.07 -12.56
CA ILE A 87 -2.61 -1.93 -13.59
C ILE A 87 -2.76 -3.39 -13.20
N LEU A 88 -2.44 -3.74 -11.95
CA LEU A 88 -2.55 -5.11 -11.47
C LEU A 88 -3.98 -5.62 -11.50
N THR A 89 -4.93 -4.83 -11.04
CA THR A 89 -6.36 -5.20 -11.06
C THR A 89 -6.85 -5.43 -12.49
N ARG A 90 -6.46 -4.57 -13.42
CA ARG A 90 -6.78 -4.73 -14.85
C ARG A 90 -6.14 -5.98 -15.42
N ALA A 91 -4.87 -6.22 -15.16
CA ALA A 91 -4.15 -7.41 -15.64
C ALA A 91 -4.79 -8.68 -15.11
N ARG A 92 -5.19 -8.70 -13.84
CA ARG A 92 -5.91 -9.83 -13.23
C ARG A 92 -7.27 -10.08 -13.91
N THR A 93 -8.01 -9.03 -14.18
CA THR A 93 -9.30 -9.13 -14.88
C THR A 93 -9.13 -9.67 -16.30
N ILE A 94 -8.14 -9.18 -17.03
CA ILE A 94 -7.81 -9.68 -18.38
C ILE A 94 -7.43 -11.16 -18.32
N PHE A 95 -6.61 -11.56 -17.35
CA PHE A 95 -6.24 -12.95 -17.16
C PHE A 95 -7.48 -13.83 -16.93
N LEU A 96 -8.38 -13.42 -16.03
CA LEU A 96 -9.62 -14.16 -15.75
C LEU A 96 -10.50 -14.32 -16.98
N ASN A 97 -10.60 -13.28 -17.81
CA ASN A 97 -11.42 -13.29 -19.02
C ASN A 97 -10.80 -14.10 -20.15
N THR A 98 -9.47 -14.13 -20.26
CA THR A 98 -8.74 -14.85 -21.32
C THR A 98 -8.61 -16.34 -21.04
N HIS A 99 -8.54 -16.73 -19.77
CA HIS A 99 -8.35 -18.12 -19.34
C HIS A 99 -9.68 -18.75 -18.89
N ARG A 100 -10.77 -18.43 -19.59
CA ARG A 100 -12.06 -19.06 -19.39
C ARG A 100 -12.04 -20.48 -19.89
N ASP A 101 -11.90 -21.43 -18.98
CA ASP A 101 -12.27 -22.81 -19.21
C ASP A 101 -13.59 -23.08 -18.51
N GLY A 102 -14.64 -23.43 -19.26
CA GLY A 102 -15.95 -23.76 -18.71
C GLY A 102 -15.96 -24.96 -17.76
N ARG A 103 -14.87 -25.73 -17.73
CA ARG A 103 -14.66 -26.86 -16.84
C ARG A 103 -14.10 -26.46 -15.47
N MET A 104 -13.48 -25.29 -15.36
CA MET A 104 -12.97 -24.78 -14.10
C MET A 104 -14.08 -24.20 -13.22
N ASN A 105 -14.11 -24.60 -11.96
CA ASN A 105 -14.99 -23.96 -10.99
C ASN A 105 -14.44 -22.58 -10.59
N LYS A 106 -15.26 -21.78 -9.92
CA LYS A 106 -14.92 -20.42 -9.50
C LYS A 106 -13.70 -20.39 -8.57
N VAL A 107 -13.57 -21.36 -7.67
CA VAL A 107 -12.45 -21.44 -6.70
C VAL A 107 -11.14 -21.66 -7.45
N THR A 108 -11.08 -22.55 -8.42
CA THR A 108 -9.88 -22.84 -9.23
C THR A 108 -9.47 -21.62 -10.05
N LYS A 109 -10.43 -20.93 -10.69
CA LYS A 109 -10.17 -19.70 -11.45
C LYS A 109 -9.58 -18.61 -10.56
N THR A 110 -10.14 -18.40 -9.38
CA THR A 110 -9.64 -17.42 -8.42
C THR A 110 -8.22 -17.74 -7.98
N ARG A 111 -7.93 -19.03 -7.70
CA ARG A 111 -6.59 -19.48 -7.34
C ARG A 111 -5.57 -19.20 -8.44
N HIS A 112 -5.91 -19.48 -9.70
CA HIS A 112 -5.05 -19.21 -10.85
C HIS A 112 -4.81 -17.70 -11.02
N ALA A 113 -5.84 -16.89 -10.84
CA ALA A 113 -5.73 -15.44 -10.90
C ALA A 113 -4.85 -14.88 -9.75
N ASP A 114 -4.93 -15.47 -8.58
CA ASP A 114 -4.10 -15.08 -7.43
C ASP A 114 -2.62 -15.42 -7.68
N ILE A 115 -2.34 -16.61 -8.21
CA ILE A 115 -0.98 -17.02 -8.60
C ILE A 115 -0.43 -16.10 -9.68
N TYR A 116 -1.23 -15.77 -10.69
CA TYR A 116 -0.87 -14.81 -11.73
C TYR A 116 -0.53 -13.44 -11.14
N SER A 117 -1.37 -12.94 -10.22
CA SER A 117 -1.18 -11.63 -9.59
C SER A 117 0.11 -11.58 -8.76
N LEU A 118 0.42 -12.63 -8.01
CA LEU A 118 1.67 -12.73 -7.25
C LEU A 118 2.88 -12.79 -8.18
N GLY A 119 2.80 -13.52 -9.28
CA GLY A 119 3.84 -13.55 -10.31
C GLY A 119 4.05 -12.20 -10.96
N TRP A 120 2.97 -11.46 -11.23
CA TRP A 120 3.03 -10.10 -11.75
C TRP A 120 3.78 -9.17 -10.79
N ILE A 121 3.45 -9.21 -9.50
CA ILE A 121 4.14 -8.42 -8.47
C ILE A 121 5.64 -8.78 -8.44
N HIS A 122 5.95 -10.05 -8.45
CA HIS A 122 7.35 -10.52 -8.48
C HIS A 122 8.09 -10.01 -9.71
N SER A 123 7.44 -9.98 -10.88
CA SER A 123 8.06 -9.52 -12.12
C SER A 123 8.40 -8.02 -12.12
N VAL A 124 7.64 -7.20 -11.40
CA VAL A 124 7.87 -5.75 -11.32
C VAL A 124 8.63 -5.31 -10.07
N GLU A 125 8.91 -6.24 -9.16
CA GLU A 125 9.55 -5.95 -7.87
C GLU A 125 10.86 -5.18 -8.01
N GLU A 126 11.73 -5.61 -8.92
CA GLU A 126 13.02 -4.95 -9.14
C GLU A 126 12.86 -3.52 -9.67
N GLU A 127 11.95 -3.31 -10.63
CA GLU A 127 11.69 -1.95 -11.13
C GLU A 127 11.13 -1.04 -10.05
N VAL A 128 10.23 -1.55 -9.20
CA VAL A 128 9.67 -0.78 -8.09
C VAL A 128 10.76 -0.46 -7.07
N LYS A 129 11.62 -1.43 -6.73
CA LYS A 129 12.75 -1.20 -5.82
C LYS A 129 13.72 -0.15 -6.35
N ASN A 130 13.95 -0.09 -7.66
CA ASN A 130 14.81 0.91 -8.28
C ASN A 130 14.22 2.32 -8.21
N LEU A 131 12.94 2.49 -8.00
CA LEU A 131 12.31 3.79 -7.77
C LEU A 131 12.53 4.31 -6.35
N GLY A 132 12.79 3.41 -5.41
CA GLY A 132 13.11 3.76 -4.04
C GLY A 132 14.56 4.22 -3.90
N ARG A 133 14.85 4.98 -2.86
CA ARG A 133 16.22 5.32 -2.51
C ARG A 133 16.85 4.22 -1.68
N GLU A 134 18.16 4.08 -1.82
CA GLU A 134 18.92 3.23 -0.92
C GLU A 134 18.91 3.81 0.49
N ILE A 135 18.68 2.99 1.47
CA ILE A 135 18.62 3.36 2.88
C ILE A 135 19.28 2.25 3.69
N SER A 136 20.09 2.64 4.67
CA SER A 136 20.71 1.67 5.57
C SER A 136 19.65 0.99 6.45
N GLU A 137 19.96 -0.20 6.97
CA GLU A 137 19.08 -0.89 7.91
C GLU A 137 18.81 -0.07 9.17
N GLU A 138 19.81 0.68 9.65
CA GLU A 138 19.67 1.57 10.80
C GLU A 138 18.67 2.70 10.54
N GLU A 139 18.76 3.35 9.37
CA GLU A 139 17.80 4.38 8.97
C GLU A 139 16.40 3.82 8.81
N ARG A 140 16.28 2.62 8.20
CA ARG A 140 15.00 1.95 8.01
C ARG A 140 14.33 1.67 9.36
N THR A 141 15.08 1.15 10.31
CA THR A 141 14.58 0.86 11.65
C THR A 141 14.15 2.15 12.35
N ALA A 142 14.96 3.21 12.26
CA ALA A 142 14.63 4.50 12.86
C ALA A 142 13.37 5.11 12.26
N HIS A 143 13.20 5.07 10.93
CA HIS A 143 11.99 5.52 10.26
C HIS A 143 10.76 4.71 10.68
N ASP A 144 10.91 3.39 10.70
CA ASP A 144 9.81 2.49 11.06
C ASP A 144 9.35 2.71 12.50
N ASP A 145 10.29 2.88 13.42
CA ASP A 145 9.98 3.16 14.84
C ASP A 145 9.23 4.48 15.01
N LYS A 146 9.62 5.53 14.29
CA LYS A 146 8.92 6.83 14.31
C LYS A 146 7.50 6.72 13.77
N ILE A 147 7.33 6.00 12.67
CA ILE A 147 6.01 5.81 12.06
C ILE A 147 5.11 4.96 12.97
N LYS A 148 5.65 3.92 13.58
CA LYS A 148 4.92 3.10 14.56
C LYS A 148 4.47 3.94 15.76
N ALA A 149 5.34 4.80 16.27
CA ALA A 149 4.99 5.69 17.39
C ALA A 149 3.85 6.64 17.00
N TYR A 150 3.90 7.22 15.80
CA TYR A 150 2.84 8.06 15.26
C TYR A 150 1.51 7.31 15.14
N GLN A 151 1.54 6.10 14.60
CA GLN A 151 0.35 5.25 14.49
C GLN A 151 -0.23 4.90 15.86
N GLY A 152 0.62 4.67 16.86
CA GLY A 152 0.21 4.44 18.23
C GLY A 152 -0.54 5.63 18.83
N VAL A 153 -0.06 6.85 18.59
CA VAL A 153 -0.73 8.08 19.04
C VAL A 153 -2.09 8.24 18.35
N LEU A 154 -2.17 8.01 17.03
CA LEU A 154 -3.44 8.05 16.31
C LEU A 154 -4.45 7.05 16.86
N TYR A 155 -4.00 5.83 17.14
CA TYR A 155 -4.85 4.78 17.69
C TYR A 155 -5.38 5.17 19.08
N ASN A 156 -4.53 5.68 19.97
CA ASN A 156 -4.92 6.12 21.28
C ASN A 156 -5.92 7.30 21.24
N ASN A 157 -5.70 8.26 20.34
CA ASN A 157 -6.62 9.37 20.14
C ASN A 157 -7.99 8.89 19.65
N ALA A 158 -8.02 7.92 18.74
CA ALA A 158 -9.26 7.31 18.26
C ALA A 158 -10.02 6.60 19.39
N LEU A 159 -9.32 5.90 20.29
CA LEU A 159 -9.92 5.26 21.46
C LEU A 159 -10.54 6.29 22.43
N VAL A 160 -9.85 7.39 22.67
CA VAL A 160 -10.35 8.47 23.53
C VAL A 160 -11.63 9.08 22.92
N MET A 161 -11.62 9.36 21.63
CA MET A 161 -12.78 9.91 20.90
C MET A 161 -13.98 8.96 20.91
N SER A 162 -13.74 7.66 20.85
CA SER A 162 -14.82 6.66 20.85
C SER A 162 -15.50 6.49 22.21
N LYS A 163 -14.87 6.93 23.29
CA LYS A 163 -15.40 6.89 24.66
C LYS A 163 -16.21 8.12 25.06
N VAL A 164 -16.16 9.13 24.23
CA VAL A 164 -16.95 10.34 24.40
C VAL A 164 -18.26 10.21 23.64
#